data_ceb166625c21b92edf69fc0d5a289a92
#
_entry.id   ceb166625c21b92edf69fc0d5a289a92
#
_cell.length_a   1.000
_cell.length_b   1.000
_cell.length_c   1.000
_cell.angle_alpha   90.00
_cell.angle_beta   90.00
_cell.angle_gamma   90.00
#
_symmetry.space_group_name_H-M   'P 1'
#
loop_
_entity.id
_entity.type
_entity.pdbx_description
1 polymer ?
#
loop_
_entity_poly.entity_id
_entity_poly.type
_entity_poly.pdbx_seq_one_letter_code
_entity_poly.pdbx_strand_id
1 'polypeptide(L)'
;MLAFLDSNPNACLRANEAGHFTASSLVLDTSGTHVLLTLHPKVGRWIQLGGHCEPTDDTVVDAALREATEESGIAELTVDPLLLSAHTHPITCSLGKPTRHLDLRFLVRAPDGARAVRSEESTDLRWWPVDALPDDAERETIDHLVSLAARRR
;
A
#
# COMPACT_ATOMS: atom_id res chain seq x y z
N MET A 1 -16.35 -5.34 5.48
CA MET A 1 -15.35 -6.21 4.83
C MET A 1 -15.54 -7.69 5.17
N LEU A 2 -15.72 -8.09 6.42
CA LEU A 2 -15.89 -9.51 6.78
C LEU A 2 -17.10 -10.16 6.06
N ALA A 3 -18.26 -9.52 6.04
CA ALA A 3 -19.42 -10.04 5.31
C ALA A 3 -19.17 -10.19 3.80
N PHE A 4 -18.34 -9.31 3.21
CA PHE A 4 -17.93 -9.45 1.81
C PHE A 4 -17.03 -10.68 1.62
N LEU A 5 -16.09 -10.90 2.51
CA LEU A 5 -15.20 -12.07 2.49
C LEU A 5 -16.00 -13.38 2.61
N ASP A 6 -16.98 -13.43 3.51
CA ASP A 6 -17.83 -14.61 3.74
C ASP A 6 -18.68 -14.96 2.50
N SER A 7 -19.11 -13.95 1.73
CA SER A 7 -19.97 -14.15 0.54
C SER A 7 -19.21 -14.24 -0.79
N ASN A 8 -17.90 -14.03 -0.79
CA ASN A 8 -17.07 -14.04 -1.98
C ASN A 8 -15.80 -14.91 -1.79
N PRO A 9 -15.85 -16.21 -2.08
CA PRO A 9 -14.71 -17.12 -1.89
C PRO A 9 -13.42 -16.66 -2.60
N ASN A 10 -13.58 -15.89 -3.69
CA ASN A 10 -12.48 -15.35 -4.49
C ASN A 10 -12.20 -13.86 -4.20
N ALA A 11 -12.54 -13.39 -2.99
CA ALA A 11 -12.44 -11.98 -2.62
C ALA A 11 -11.02 -11.39 -2.74
N CYS A 12 -9.98 -12.22 -2.65
CA CYS A 12 -8.58 -11.80 -2.83
C CYS A 12 -8.12 -11.83 -4.30
N LEU A 13 -8.92 -12.39 -5.20
CA LEU A 13 -8.53 -12.47 -6.60
C LEU A 13 -9.02 -11.25 -7.39
N ARG A 14 -8.13 -10.67 -8.16
CA ARG A 14 -8.41 -9.54 -9.05
C ARG A 14 -9.57 -9.79 -10.02
N ALA A 15 -9.84 -11.06 -10.35
CA ALA A 15 -10.95 -11.46 -11.22
C ALA A 15 -12.32 -11.35 -10.57
N ASN A 16 -12.43 -11.14 -9.26
CA ASN A 16 -13.71 -10.93 -8.59
C ASN A 16 -14.26 -9.55 -8.93
N GLU A 17 -15.26 -9.50 -9.83
CA GLU A 17 -15.84 -8.27 -10.37
C GLU A 17 -16.60 -7.45 -9.31
N ALA A 18 -17.20 -8.08 -8.30
CA ALA A 18 -17.95 -7.39 -7.25
C ALA A 18 -17.05 -6.50 -6.36
N GLY A 19 -15.75 -6.80 -6.36
CA GLY A 19 -14.70 -6.16 -5.59
C GLY A 19 -13.65 -7.18 -5.20
N HIS A 20 -12.48 -6.71 -4.80
CA HIS A 20 -11.43 -7.59 -4.30
C HIS A 20 -10.54 -6.86 -3.31
N PHE A 21 -9.90 -7.65 -2.45
CA PHE A 21 -8.94 -7.12 -1.49
C PHE A 21 -7.64 -6.70 -2.19
N THR A 22 -7.10 -5.60 -1.72
CA THR A 22 -5.75 -5.12 -2.05
C THR A 22 -4.97 -4.93 -0.76
N ALA A 23 -3.66 -4.92 -0.87
CA ALA A 23 -2.76 -4.76 0.26
C ALA A 23 -1.83 -3.57 0.01
N SER A 24 -1.84 -2.61 0.92
CA SER A 24 -1.01 -1.40 0.84
C SER A 24 -0.11 -1.25 2.05
N SER A 25 1.00 -0.54 1.87
CA SER A 25 2.05 -0.40 2.85
C SER A 25 2.41 1.06 3.07
N LEU A 26 2.23 1.56 4.31
CA LEU A 26 2.89 2.77 4.75
C LEU A 26 4.34 2.42 5.10
N VAL A 27 5.27 2.69 4.19
CA VAL A 27 6.69 2.40 4.41
C VAL A 27 7.35 3.62 5.07
N LEU A 28 7.78 3.43 6.32
CA LEU A 28 8.52 4.45 7.08
C LEU A 28 9.99 4.07 7.21
N ASP A 29 10.84 5.08 7.28
CA ASP A 29 12.24 4.91 7.67
C ASP A 29 12.35 4.47 9.16
N THR A 30 13.54 4.10 9.60
CA THR A 30 13.80 3.67 10.98
C THR A 30 13.40 4.71 12.01
N SER A 31 13.58 5.99 11.70
CA SER A 31 13.22 7.09 12.61
C SER A 31 11.72 7.38 12.64
N GLY A 32 10.97 6.95 11.61
CA GLY A 32 9.58 7.29 11.41
C GLY A 32 9.35 8.74 10.99
N THR A 33 10.40 9.43 10.53
CA THR A 33 10.33 10.84 10.07
C THR A 33 10.18 10.97 8.56
N HIS A 34 10.44 9.90 7.80
CA HIS A 34 10.26 9.87 6.36
C HIS A 34 9.35 8.72 5.94
N VAL A 35 8.55 8.99 4.93
CA VAL A 35 7.66 8.02 4.27
C VAL A 35 8.09 7.83 2.83
N LEU A 36 8.12 6.58 2.37
CA LEU A 36 8.37 6.25 0.98
C LEU A 36 7.06 6.30 0.20
N LEU A 37 6.99 7.12 -0.82
CA LEU A 37 5.83 7.25 -1.69
C LEU A 37 6.19 7.00 -3.14
N THR A 38 5.23 6.46 -3.88
CA THR A 38 5.29 6.26 -5.32
C THR A 38 4.45 7.31 -6.05
N LEU A 39 4.96 7.86 -7.14
CA LEU A 39 4.16 8.64 -8.08
C LEU A 39 3.48 7.68 -9.04
N HIS A 40 2.21 7.40 -8.76
CA HIS A 40 1.47 6.37 -9.48
C HIS A 40 1.03 6.88 -10.87
N PRO A 41 1.38 6.20 -11.98
CA PRO A 41 1.17 6.71 -13.35
C PRO A 41 -0.30 6.93 -13.71
N LYS A 42 -1.21 6.12 -13.20
CA LYS A 42 -2.66 6.26 -13.48
C LYS A 42 -3.36 7.26 -12.57
N VAL A 43 -2.90 7.39 -11.33
CA VAL A 43 -3.47 8.31 -10.33
C VAL A 43 -2.90 9.71 -10.50
N GLY A 44 -1.64 9.81 -10.95
CA GLY A 44 -0.93 11.08 -11.12
C GLY A 44 -0.62 11.78 -9.81
N ARG A 45 -0.56 11.03 -8.69
CA ARG A 45 -0.32 11.55 -7.34
C ARG A 45 0.67 10.67 -6.60
N TRP A 46 1.30 11.25 -5.59
CA TRP A 46 2.12 10.52 -4.64
C TRP A 46 1.22 9.79 -3.64
N ILE A 47 1.34 8.48 -3.61
CA ILE A 47 0.56 7.59 -2.76
C ILE A 47 1.46 6.57 -2.06
N GLN A 48 0.92 5.88 -1.05
CA GLN A 48 1.59 4.73 -0.44
C GLN A 48 1.77 3.59 -1.44
N LEU A 49 2.72 2.70 -1.17
CA LEU A 49 2.98 1.51 -1.98
C LEU A 49 1.87 0.47 -1.78
N GLY A 50 1.68 -0.42 -2.76
CA GLY A 50 0.74 -1.53 -2.65
C GLY A 50 0.10 -1.95 -3.95
N GLY A 51 -0.58 -3.08 -3.91
CA GLY A 51 -1.20 -3.65 -5.10
C GLY A 51 -2.15 -4.81 -4.79
N HIS A 52 -2.27 -5.73 -5.72
CA HIS A 52 -3.20 -6.84 -5.65
C HIS A 52 -2.59 -8.05 -4.93
N CYS A 53 -3.44 -8.79 -4.23
CA CYS A 53 -3.05 -10.10 -3.73
C CYS A 53 -2.83 -11.06 -4.91
N GLU A 54 -1.82 -11.90 -4.78
CA GLU A 54 -1.50 -12.97 -5.74
C GLU A 54 -1.78 -14.35 -5.13
N PRO A 55 -2.01 -15.39 -5.96
CA PRO A 55 -2.24 -16.75 -5.47
C PRO A 55 -1.06 -17.34 -4.67
N THR A 56 0.12 -16.77 -4.80
CA THR A 56 1.34 -17.13 -4.07
C THR A 56 1.45 -16.50 -2.69
N ASP A 57 0.63 -15.50 -2.40
CA ASP A 57 0.61 -14.86 -1.09
C ASP A 57 -0.19 -15.73 -0.10
N ASP A 58 0.43 -16.16 0.98
CA ASP A 58 -0.26 -16.94 2.02
C ASP A 58 -1.26 -16.09 2.80
N THR A 59 -0.96 -14.81 2.98
CA THR A 59 -1.79 -13.83 3.69
C THR A 59 -1.78 -12.47 3.01
N VAL A 60 -2.74 -11.60 3.35
CA VAL A 60 -2.74 -10.20 2.90
C VAL A 60 -1.55 -9.39 3.44
N VAL A 61 -0.95 -9.85 4.56
CA VAL A 61 0.29 -9.26 5.11
C VAL A 61 1.47 -9.57 4.21
N ASP A 62 1.54 -10.81 3.70
CA ASP A 62 2.58 -11.21 2.75
C ASP A 62 2.44 -10.45 1.42
N ALA A 63 1.21 -10.26 0.94
CA ALA A 63 0.94 -9.43 -0.22
C ALA A 63 1.44 -7.99 -0.03
N ALA A 64 1.16 -7.37 1.14
CA ALA A 64 1.62 -6.01 1.44
C ALA A 64 3.15 -5.91 1.46
N LEU A 65 3.83 -6.90 2.05
CA LEU A 65 5.30 -6.94 2.11
C LEU A 65 5.92 -7.19 0.73
N ARG A 66 5.34 -8.11 -0.07
CA ARG A 66 5.79 -8.41 -1.44
C ARG A 66 5.69 -7.16 -2.30
N GLU A 67 4.52 -6.53 -2.36
CA GLU A 67 4.29 -5.30 -3.14
C GLU A 67 5.26 -4.18 -2.72
N ALA A 68 5.41 -3.95 -1.41
CA ALA A 68 6.34 -2.94 -0.91
C ALA A 68 7.80 -3.24 -1.32
N THR A 69 8.20 -4.52 -1.31
CA THR A 69 9.55 -4.96 -1.72
C THR A 69 9.76 -4.77 -3.22
N GLU A 70 8.79 -5.19 -4.05
CA GLU A 70 8.84 -5.08 -5.52
C GLU A 70 8.88 -3.63 -5.98
N GLU A 71 7.99 -2.79 -5.43
CA GLU A 71 7.93 -1.38 -5.81
C GLU A 71 9.11 -0.55 -5.31
N SER A 72 9.67 -0.89 -4.13
CA SER A 72 10.77 -0.13 -3.53
C SER A 72 12.17 -0.65 -3.86
N GLY A 73 12.30 -1.91 -4.24
CA GLY A 73 13.58 -2.57 -4.39
C GLY A 73 14.35 -2.79 -3.07
N ILE A 74 13.70 -2.61 -1.91
CA ILE A 74 14.31 -2.77 -0.59
C ILE A 74 14.02 -4.18 -0.09
N ALA A 75 15.05 -5.04 0.00
CA ALA A 75 14.89 -6.45 0.35
C ALA A 75 14.61 -6.73 1.83
N GLU A 76 15.03 -5.84 2.74
CA GLU A 76 14.97 -6.07 4.19
C GLU A 76 13.86 -5.25 4.88
N LEU A 77 12.73 -5.11 4.21
CA LEU A 77 11.54 -4.50 4.79
C LEU A 77 10.95 -5.42 5.87
N THR A 78 10.42 -4.83 6.93
CA THR A 78 9.68 -5.55 7.98
C THR A 78 8.25 -5.02 8.08
N VAL A 79 7.26 -5.90 8.08
CA VAL A 79 5.84 -5.54 8.20
C VAL A 79 5.34 -5.79 9.62
N ASP A 80 4.60 -4.83 10.17
CA ASP A 80 3.77 -5.05 11.35
C ASP A 80 2.50 -5.81 10.91
N PRO A 81 2.27 -7.04 11.39
CA PRO A 81 1.12 -7.85 10.95
C PRO A 81 -0.23 -7.31 11.41
N LEU A 82 -0.27 -6.35 12.32
CA LEU A 82 -1.50 -5.73 12.76
C LEU A 82 -2.01 -4.74 11.72
N LEU A 83 -3.27 -4.89 11.33
CA LEU A 83 -3.93 -3.98 10.39
C LEU A 83 -3.83 -2.53 10.87
N LEU A 84 -3.22 -1.66 10.07
CA LEU A 84 -3.09 -0.23 10.36
C LEU A 84 -4.39 0.51 10.06
N SER A 85 -4.97 0.26 8.88
CA SER A 85 -6.21 0.88 8.41
C SER A 85 -6.87 0.01 7.36
N ALA A 86 -8.17 0.16 7.20
CA ALA A 86 -8.94 -0.46 6.12
C ALA A 86 -9.74 0.61 5.38
N HIS A 87 -9.70 0.60 4.06
CA HIS A 87 -10.38 1.57 3.22
C HIS A 87 -11.06 0.87 2.05
N THR A 88 -12.14 1.46 1.55
CA THR A 88 -12.81 0.95 0.35
C THR A 88 -13.12 2.10 -0.60
N HIS A 89 -12.79 1.92 -1.87
CA HIS A 89 -13.04 2.92 -2.91
C HIS A 89 -13.44 2.26 -4.23
N PRO A 90 -14.32 2.91 -5.01
CA PRO A 90 -14.61 2.46 -6.36
C PRO A 90 -13.40 2.67 -7.27
N ILE A 91 -13.21 1.76 -8.21
CA ILE A 91 -12.15 1.86 -9.22
C ILE A 91 -12.64 1.26 -10.54
N THR A 92 -12.09 1.72 -11.65
CA THR A 92 -12.16 1.00 -12.92
C THR A 92 -10.90 0.16 -13.05
N CYS A 93 -11.05 -1.16 -12.92
CA CYS A 93 -9.94 -2.09 -13.02
C CYS A 93 -9.31 -2.05 -14.41
N SER A 94 -8.06 -2.55 -14.55
CA SER A 94 -7.35 -2.68 -15.82
C SER A 94 -8.10 -3.49 -16.89
N LEU A 95 -9.10 -4.27 -16.49
CA LEU A 95 -10.04 -4.97 -17.40
C LEU A 95 -11.17 -4.07 -17.92
N GLY A 96 -11.16 -2.77 -17.62
CA GLY A 96 -12.15 -1.81 -18.06
C GLY A 96 -13.50 -1.91 -17.35
N LYS A 97 -13.62 -2.74 -16.30
CA LYS A 97 -14.88 -2.91 -15.54
C LYS A 97 -14.85 -2.11 -14.26
N PRO A 98 -15.97 -1.41 -13.92
CA PRO A 98 -16.14 -0.81 -12.61
C PRO A 98 -16.12 -1.91 -11.52
N THR A 99 -15.33 -1.70 -10.51
CA THR A 99 -15.20 -2.61 -9.36
C THR A 99 -14.89 -1.81 -8.10
N ARG A 100 -14.52 -2.48 -7.02
CA ARG A 100 -14.18 -1.86 -5.75
C ARG A 100 -12.95 -2.52 -5.16
N HIS A 101 -11.99 -1.71 -4.77
CA HIS A 101 -10.90 -2.17 -3.91
C HIS A 101 -11.33 -2.12 -2.43
N LEU A 102 -11.06 -3.20 -1.72
CA LEU A 102 -11.12 -3.30 -0.27
C LEU A 102 -9.67 -3.32 0.22
N ASP A 103 -9.10 -2.15 0.44
CA ASP A 103 -7.68 -1.96 0.70
C ASP A 103 -7.35 -2.15 2.17
N LEU A 104 -6.49 -3.12 2.47
CA LEU A 104 -5.96 -3.40 3.79
C LEU A 104 -4.55 -2.83 3.88
N ARG A 105 -4.33 -1.92 4.83
CA ARG A 105 -3.10 -1.12 4.92
C ARG A 105 -2.29 -1.53 6.14
N PHE A 106 -1.00 -1.72 5.93
CA PHE A 106 -0.07 -2.17 6.96
C PHE A 106 1.07 -1.17 7.15
N LEU A 107 1.64 -1.16 8.35
CA LEU A 107 2.88 -0.43 8.63
C LEU A 107 4.06 -1.30 8.22
N VAL A 108 4.93 -0.74 7.41
CA VAL A 108 6.19 -1.37 6.98
C VAL A 108 7.35 -0.47 7.38
N ARG A 109 8.44 -1.05 7.85
CA ARG A 109 9.65 -0.32 8.22
C ARG A 109 10.81 -0.73 7.35
N ALA A 110 11.52 0.27 6.86
CA ALA A 110 12.76 0.06 6.14
C ALA A 110 13.93 0.02 7.13
N PRO A 111 14.99 -0.77 6.85
CA PRO A 111 16.20 -0.76 7.64
C PRO A 111 16.95 0.58 7.53
N ASP A 112 17.88 0.82 8.45
CA ASP A 112 18.68 2.04 8.43
C ASP A 112 19.50 2.15 7.13
N GLY A 113 19.52 3.34 6.54
CA GLY A 113 20.22 3.61 5.28
C GLY A 113 19.62 2.94 4.05
N ALA A 114 18.38 2.43 4.11
CA ALA A 114 17.70 1.81 2.98
C ALA A 114 17.64 2.72 1.76
N ARG A 115 18.05 2.19 0.62
CA ARG A 115 17.99 2.89 -0.67
C ARG A 115 16.86 2.31 -1.50
N ALA A 116 15.88 3.16 -1.79
CA ALA A 116 14.79 2.79 -2.69
C ALA A 116 15.24 2.82 -4.15
N VAL A 117 14.82 1.82 -4.90
CA VAL A 117 15.06 1.70 -6.35
C VAL A 117 13.70 1.57 -7.02
N ARG A 118 13.35 2.56 -7.82
CA ARG A 118 12.08 2.62 -8.52
C ARG A 118 11.89 1.40 -9.45
N SER A 119 10.72 0.76 -9.38
CA SER A 119 10.29 -0.23 -10.36
C SER A 119 9.75 0.42 -11.65
N GLU A 120 9.46 -0.38 -12.67
CA GLU A 120 8.84 0.10 -13.91
C GLU A 120 7.37 0.50 -13.74
N GLU A 121 6.73 0.06 -12.67
CA GLU A 121 5.32 0.35 -12.38
C GLU A 121 5.06 1.77 -11.87
N SER A 122 6.11 2.48 -11.47
CA SER A 122 6.05 3.83 -10.91
C SER A 122 6.66 4.87 -11.84
N THR A 123 6.08 6.06 -11.91
CA THR A 123 6.68 7.20 -12.59
C THR A 123 7.89 7.73 -11.82
N ASP A 124 7.78 7.79 -10.49
CA ASP A 124 8.84 8.19 -9.57
C ASP A 124 8.64 7.52 -8.21
N LEU A 125 9.70 7.45 -7.40
CA LEU A 125 9.71 6.86 -6.07
C LEU A 125 10.66 7.65 -5.18
N ARG A 126 10.16 8.20 -4.07
CA ARG A 126 10.96 9.06 -3.18
C ARG A 126 10.59 8.94 -1.72
N TRP A 127 11.60 9.16 -0.88
CA TRP A 127 11.43 9.45 0.53
C TRP A 127 11.01 10.90 0.73
N TRP A 128 9.94 11.11 1.48
CA TRP A 128 9.44 12.44 1.83
C TRP A 128 9.39 12.60 3.35
N PRO A 129 9.80 13.75 3.90
CA PRO A 129 9.53 14.04 5.31
C PRO A 129 8.02 13.99 5.56
N VAL A 130 7.62 13.35 6.67
CA VAL A 130 6.18 13.18 6.98
C VAL A 130 5.46 14.50 7.25
N ASP A 131 6.19 15.55 7.63
CA ASP A 131 5.72 16.90 7.86
C ASP A 131 5.85 17.84 6.63
N ALA A 132 6.45 17.37 5.55
CA ALA A 132 6.70 18.14 4.32
C ALA A 132 6.40 17.31 3.06
N LEU A 133 5.20 16.76 2.99
CA LEU A 133 4.72 16.00 1.82
C LEU A 133 4.56 16.92 0.60
N PRO A 134 4.77 16.42 -0.63
CA PRO A 134 4.57 17.20 -1.85
C PRO A 134 3.10 17.62 -2.03
N ASP A 135 2.86 18.70 -2.78
CA ASP A 135 1.51 19.27 -2.95
C ASP A 135 0.56 18.32 -3.67
N ASP A 136 1.08 17.47 -4.54
CA ASP A 136 0.34 16.45 -5.30
C ASP A 136 0.25 15.10 -4.59
N ALA A 137 0.59 15.02 -3.29
CA ALA A 137 0.38 13.84 -2.49
C ALA A 137 -1.11 13.66 -2.09
N GLU A 138 -1.52 12.42 -1.85
CA GLU A 138 -2.79 12.10 -1.17
C GLU A 138 -2.68 12.37 0.35
N ARG A 139 -2.49 13.64 0.70
CA ARG A 139 -2.19 14.08 2.07
C ARG A 139 -3.13 13.52 3.12
N GLU A 140 -4.45 13.63 2.89
CA GLU A 140 -5.45 13.16 3.86
C GLU A 140 -5.23 11.69 4.26
N THR A 141 -4.97 10.84 3.26
CA THR A 141 -4.67 9.43 3.49
C THR A 141 -3.33 9.24 4.20
N ILE A 142 -2.28 9.89 3.72
CA ILE A 142 -0.92 9.70 4.24
C ILE A 142 -0.81 10.24 5.67
N ASP A 143 -1.31 11.44 5.94
CA ASP A 143 -1.31 12.05 7.28
C ASP A 143 -2.08 11.19 8.29
N HIS A 144 -3.22 10.63 7.87
CA HIS A 144 -4.00 9.70 8.68
C HIS A 144 -3.18 8.44 9.02
N LEU A 145 -2.56 7.81 8.03
CA LEU A 145 -1.75 6.60 8.24
C LEU A 145 -0.52 6.85 9.11
N VAL A 146 0.18 7.98 8.91
CA VAL A 146 1.32 8.41 9.74
C VAL A 146 0.86 8.63 11.19
N SER A 147 -0.28 9.27 11.38
CA SER A 147 -0.88 9.48 12.72
C SER A 147 -1.19 8.15 13.43
N LEU A 148 -1.72 7.15 12.70
CA LEU A 148 -1.96 5.82 13.26
C LEU A 148 -0.66 5.09 13.59
N ALA A 149 0.34 5.16 12.71
CA ALA A 149 1.64 4.54 12.90
C ALA A 149 2.39 5.12 14.12
N ALA A 150 2.27 6.43 14.37
CA ALA A 150 2.89 7.08 15.52
C ALA A 150 2.41 6.54 16.88
N ARG A 151 1.21 5.95 16.92
CA ARG A 151 0.63 5.33 18.13
C ARG A 151 1.13 3.89 18.38
N ARG A 152 1.92 3.33 17.46
CA ARG A 152 2.46 1.96 17.51
C ARG A 152 3.97 1.93 17.79
N ARG A 153 4.51 2.99 18.35
CA ARG A 153 5.91 3.10 18.79
C ARG A 153 6.12 2.47 20.15
#